data_51395906898cd811a3d5696728c2a1ae
#
_entry.id   51395906898cd811a3d5696728c2a1ae
#
_cell.length_a   1.000
_cell.length_b   1.000
_cell.length_c   1.000
_cell.angle_alpha   90.00
_cell.angle_beta   90.00
_cell.angle_gamma   90.00
#
_symmetry.space_group_name_H-M   'P 1'
#
loop_
_entity.id
_entity.type
_entity.pdbx_description
1 polymer ?
#
loop_
_entity_poly.entity_id
_entity_poly.type
_entity_poly.pdbx_seq_one_letter_code
_entity_poly.pdbx_strand_id
1 'polypeptide(L)'
;VESTSHYHLLLFQFFQENGYEVIVITPLQSNALKNIQVRKLKTDRVDTYKLAMPHRVKVLRPSQVPMDAMRGLRLLCRQRSELMCNITRFKNRLTALLDQIFPDYDKVFADVGGAGSLAVWAAYPTPQILLAAEPEELAVLIRKASVK
;
A
#
# COMPACT_ATOMS: atom_id res chain seq x y z
N VAL A 1 -16.57 -15.35 -12.16
CA VAL A 1 -16.16 -14.73 -10.87
C VAL A 1 -15.59 -13.36 -11.14
N GLU A 2 -15.95 -12.35 -10.35
CA GLU A 2 -15.38 -11.01 -10.44
C GLU A 2 -14.08 -10.92 -9.62
N SER A 3 -13.02 -10.36 -10.20
CA SER A 3 -11.70 -10.22 -9.54
C SER A 3 -11.66 -9.03 -8.58
N THR A 4 -12.46 -9.10 -7.51
CA THR A 4 -12.49 -8.08 -6.46
C THR A 4 -11.47 -8.42 -5.38
N SER A 5 -10.37 -7.65 -5.31
CA SER A 5 -9.28 -7.85 -4.34
C SER A 5 -8.76 -9.30 -4.35
N HIS A 6 -8.63 -9.93 -3.17
CA HIS A 6 -8.18 -11.33 -3.00
C HIS A 6 -9.34 -12.33 -2.82
N TYR A 7 -10.57 -11.85 -2.61
CA TYR A 7 -11.72 -12.71 -2.25
C TYR A 7 -12.08 -13.75 -3.32
N HIS A 8 -11.84 -13.44 -4.60
CA HIS A 8 -12.14 -14.34 -5.70
C HIS A 8 -11.18 -15.54 -5.79
N LEU A 9 -10.00 -15.49 -5.18
CA LEU A 9 -8.94 -16.49 -5.37
C LEU A 9 -9.33 -17.85 -4.81
N LEU A 10 -9.88 -17.91 -3.60
CA LEU A 10 -10.33 -19.16 -2.98
C LEU A 10 -11.50 -19.78 -3.75
N LEU A 11 -12.45 -18.95 -4.20
CA LEU A 11 -13.57 -19.42 -5.02
C LEU A 11 -13.09 -19.93 -6.38
N PHE A 12 -12.16 -19.23 -7.00
CA PHE A 12 -11.56 -19.64 -8.26
C PHE A 12 -10.89 -21.01 -8.12
N GLN A 13 -10.03 -21.17 -7.11
CA GLN A 13 -9.33 -22.42 -6.84
C GLN A 13 -10.30 -23.56 -6.56
N PHE A 14 -11.26 -23.36 -5.66
CA PHE A 14 -12.27 -24.37 -5.34
C PHE A 14 -13.03 -24.87 -6.58
N PHE A 15 -13.54 -23.97 -7.40
CA PHE A 15 -14.27 -24.36 -8.60
C PHE A 15 -13.39 -25.05 -9.64
N GLN A 16 -12.14 -24.60 -9.79
CA GLN A 16 -11.18 -25.21 -10.71
C GLN A 16 -10.82 -26.64 -10.27
N GLU A 17 -10.58 -26.86 -8.98
CA GLU A 17 -10.30 -28.19 -8.40
C GLU A 17 -11.48 -29.15 -8.53
N ASN A 18 -12.70 -28.63 -8.56
CA ASN A 18 -13.92 -29.42 -8.77
C ASN A 18 -14.34 -29.53 -10.24
N GLY A 19 -13.46 -29.20 -11.19
CA GLY A 19 -13.68 -29.41 -12.61
C GLY A 19 -14.61 -28.43 -13.31
N TYR A 20 -14.93 -27.29 -12.67
CA TYR A 20 -15.73 -26.23 -13.28
C TYR A 20 -14.87 -25.30 -14.14
N GLU A 21 -15.37 -24.91 -15.31
CA GLU A 21 -14.79 -23.82 -16.09
C GLU A 21 -15.09 -22.49 -15.40
N VAL A 22 -14.04 -21.78 -14.98
CA VAL A 22 -14.18 -20.52 -14.24
C VAL A 22 -13.67 -19.36 -15.07
N ILE A 23 -14.56 -18.45 -15.43
CA ILE A 23 -14.22 -17.20 -16.08
C ILE A 23 -14.05 -16.11 -15.04
N VAL A 24 -12.84 -15.55 -14.98
CA VAL A 24 -12.52 -14.39 -14.12
C VAL A 24 -12.68 -13.14 -14.96
N ILE A 25 -13.47 -12.18 -14.45
CA ILE A 25 -13.70 -10.87 -15.08
C ILE A 25 -13.23 -9.74 -14.18
N THR A 26 -12.83 -8.63 -14.77
CA THR A 26 -12.44 -7.44 -14.00
C THR A 26 -13.67 -6.67 -13.50
N PRO A 27 -13.57 -5.93 -12.37
CA PRO A 27 -14.64 -5.03 -11.91
C PRO A 27 -15.05 -3.99 -12.96
N LEU A 28 -14.14 -3.61 -13.85
CA LEU A 28 -14.43 -2.71 -14.96
C LEU A 28 -15.44 -3.32 -15.94
N GLN A 29 -15.25 -4.59 -16.30
CA GLN A 29 -16.19 -5.30 -17.17
C GLN A 29 -17.55 -5.51 -16.50
N SER A 30 -17.57 -5.89 -15.22
CA SER A 30 -18.82 -6.07 -14.48
C SER A 30 -19.59 -4.75 -14.32
N ASN A 31 -18.92 -3.64 -14.07
CA ASN A 31 -19.52 -2.32 -13.98
C ASN A 31 -20.07 -1.85 -15.34
N ALA A 32 -19.35 -2.09 -16.44
CA ALA A 32 -19.85 -1.78 -17.77
C ALA A 32 -21.16 -2.53 -18.08
N LEU A 33 -21.26 -3.80 -17.68
CA LEU A 33 -22.45 -4.61 -17.83
C LEU A 33 -23.61 -4.17 -16.92
N LYS A 34 -23.30 -3.72 -15.69
CA LYS A 34 -24.28 -3.17 -14.73
C LYS A 34 -24.95 -1.88 -15.24
N ASN A 35 -24.23 -1.09 -16.04
CA ASN A 35 -24.72 0.19 -16.55
C ASN A 35 -25.65 0.07 -17.79
N ILE A 36 -25.77 -1.12 -18.39
CA ILE A 36 -26.70 -1.37 -19.51
C ILE A 36 -28.17 -1.33 -19.06
N GLN A 37 -28.45 -1.51 -17.77
CA GLN A 37 -29.83 -1.53 -17.26
C GLN A 37 -30.24 -0.17 -16.65
N VAL A 38 -31.40 0.31 -17.06
CA VAL A 38 -31.96 1.61 -16.68
C VAL A 38 -32.32 1.72 -15.18
N ARG A 39 -32.56 0.63 -14.47
CA ARG A 39 -32.88 0.62 -13.03
C ARG A 39 -31.72 0.07 -12.20
N LYS A 40 -31.18 0.90 -11.31
CA LYS A 40 -30.08 0.58 -10.39
C LYS A 40 -30.60 -0.10 -9.10
N LEU A 41 -31.14 -1.29 -9.20
CA LEU A 41 -31.38 -2.15 -8.01
C LEU A 41 -30.05 -2.82 -7.64
N LYS A 42 -29.52 -2.51 -6.45
CA LYS A 42 -28.27 -3.06 -5.94
C LYS A 42 -28.58 -4.11 -4.87
N THR A 43 -28.68 -5.36 -5.30
CA THR A 43 -28.74 -6.53 -4.39
C THR A 43 -27.80 -7.61 -4.93
N ASP A 44 -27.22 -8.42 -4.06
CA ASP A 44 -26.30 -9.51 -4.46
C ASP A 44 -26.95 -10.48 -5.44
N ARG A 45 -28.24 -10.78 -5.26
CA ARG A 45 -29.02 -11.64 -6.18
C ARG A 45 -29.11 -11.05 -7.58
N VAL A 46 -29.34 -9.76 -7.70
CA VAL A 46 -29.41 -9.06 -9.00
C VAL A 46 -28.03 -8.99 -9.64
N ASP A 47 -26.99 -8.77 -8.85
CA ASP A 47 -25.62 -8.70 -9.34
C ASP A 47 -25.14 -10.06 -9.82
N THR A 48 -25.49 -11.16 -9.14
CA THR A 48 -25.20 -12.53 -9.59
C THR A 48 -25.87 -12.82 -10.94
N TYR A 49 -27.15 -12.47 -11.09
CA TYR A 49 -27.88 -12.64 -12.36
C TYR A 49 -27.26 -11.81 -13.51
N LYS A 50 -26.85 -10.57 -13.22
CA LYS A 50 -26.19 -9.70 -14.18
C LYS A 50 -24.82 -10.23 -14.64
N LEU A 51 -24.13 -10.99 -13.81
CA LEU A 51 -22.88 -11.67 -14.18
C LEU A 51 -23.14 -12.94 -15.01
N ALA A 52 -24.22 -13.66 -14.72
CA ALA A 52 -24.57 -14.91 -15.42
C ALA A 52 -25.06 -14.68 -16.87
N MET A 53 -25.84 -13.64 -17.11
CA MET A 53 -26.41 -13.33 -18.43
C MET A 53 -25.35 -13.07 -19.52
N PRO A 54 -24.36 -12.21 -19.33
CA PRO A 54 -23.29 -12.00 -20.31
C PRO A 54 -22.43 -13.24 -20.58
N HIS A 55 -22.31 -14.13 -19.58
CA HIS A 55 -21.67 -15.42 -19.77
C HIS A 55 -22.45 -16.29 -20.77
N ARG A 56 -23.77 -16.37 -20.62
CA ARG A 56 -24.65 -17.15 -21.55
C ARG A 56 -24.56 -16.64 -22.99
N VAL A 57 -24.42 -15.35 -23.21
CA VAL A 57 -24.30 -14.75 -24.55
C VAL A 57 -22.86 -14.62 -25.04
N LYS A 58 -21.89 -15.20 -24.33
CA LYS A 58 -20.45 -15.24 -24.69
C LYS A 58 -19.81 -13.87 -24.93
N VAL A 59 -20.30 -12.81 -24.29
CA VAL A 59 -19.76 -11.45 -24.42
C VAL A 59 -18.61 -11.20 -23.44
N LEU A 60 -18.45 -12.04 -22.41
CA LEU A 60 -17.40 -11.91 -21.43
C LEU A 60 -16.03 -12.25 -22.02
N ARG A 61 -15.07 -11.37 -21.80
CA ARG A 61 -13.65 -11.64 -22.09
C ARG A 61 -12.98 -12.15 -20.84
N PRO A 62 -12.47 -13.40 -20.82
CA PRO A 62 -11.75 -13.91 -19.65
C PRO A 62 -10.51 -13.06 -19.38
N SER A 63 -10.33 -12.68 -18.13
CA SER A 63 -9.07 -12.08 -17.66
C SER A 63 -8.08 -13.20 -17.41
N GLN A 64 -6.83 -12.99 -17.81
CA GLN A 64 -5.77 -13.94 -17.49
C GLN A 64 -5.53 -13.94 -15.97
N VAL A 65 -5.61 -15.11 -15.36
CA VAL A 65 -5.20 -15.32 -13.97
C VAL A 65 -3.67 -15.52 -13.99
N PRO A 66 -2.92 -14.65 -13.33
CA PRO A 66 -1.47 -14.79 -13.32
C PRO A 66 -1.05 -16.09 -12.64
N MET A 67 0.06 -16.69 -13.11
CA MET A 67 0.73 -17.78 -12.43
C MET A 67 1.08 -17.40 -10.97
N ASP A 68 1.19 -18.39 -10.09
CA ASP A 68 1.42 -18.17 -8.65
C ASP A 68 2.65 -17.29 -8.36
N ALA A 69 3.74 -17.53 -9.07
CA ALA A 69 4.96 -16.70 -8.95
C ALA A 69 4.69 -15.23 -9.29
N MET A 70 3.92 -14.94 -10.33
CA MET A 70 3.56 -13.57 -10.71
C MET A 70 2.57 -12.92 -9.73
N ARG A 71 1.70 -13.72 -9.10
CA ARG A 71 0.84 -13.24 -8.02
C ARG A 71 1.66 -12.85 -6.80
N GLY A 72 2.60 -13.70 -6.39
CA GLY A 72 3.52 -13.43 -5.30
C GLY A 72 4.33 -12.16 -5.55
N LEU A 73 4.91 -12.02 -6.73
CA LEU A 73 5.66 -10.83 -7.11
C LEU A 73 4.80 -9.55 -7.07
N ARG A 74 3.59 -9.60 -7.60
CA ARG A 74 2.66 -8.44 -7.53
C ARG A 74 2.30 -8.07 -6.10
N LEU A 75 2.10 -9.05 -5.22
CA LEU A 75 1.82 -8.80 -3.81
C LEU A 75 3.01 -8.09 -3.13
N LEU A 76 4.23 -8.62 -3.32
CA LEU A 76 5.45 -8.02 -2.77
C LEU A 76 5.68 -6.59 -3.30
N CYS A 77 5.47 -6.35 -4.60
CA CYS A 77 5.58 -5.02 -5.17
C CYS A 77 4.56 -4.04 -4.55
N ARG A 78 3.32 -4.48 -4.32
CA ARG A 78 2.29 -3.65 -3.66
C ARG A 78 2.66 -3.35 -2.21
N GLN A 79 3.10 -4.36 -1.45
CA GLN A 79 3.55 -4.19 -0.07
C GLN A 79 4.75 -3.24 0.01
N ARG A 80 5.74 -3.40 -0.89
CA ARG A 80 6.87 -2.47 -0.98
C ARG A 80 6.40 -1.04 -1.24
N SER A 81 5.49 -0.85 -2.18
CA SER A 81 4.95 0.48 -2.52
C SER A 81 4.22 1.10 -1.34
N GLU A 82 3.42 0.33 -0.61
CA GLU A 82 2.71 0.77 0.58
C GLU A 82 3.68 1.17 1.72
N LEU A 83 4.72 0.36 1.96
CA LEU A 83 5.76 0.68 2.93
C LEU A 83 6.48 1.98 2.57
N MET A 84 6.82 2.19 1.30
CA MET A 84 7.43 3.44 0.84
C MET A 84 6.53 4.66 1.05
N CYS A 85 5.23 4.53 0.77
CA CYS A 85 4.24 5.57 1.06
C CYS A 85 4.15 5.87 2.57
N ASN A 86 4.18 4.85 3.41
CA ASN A 86 4.15 5.00 4.87
C ASN A 86 5.42 5.68 5.39
N ILE A 87 6.60 5.30 4.90
CA ILE A 87 7.87 5.97 5.24
C ILE A 87 7.78 7.45 4.90
N THR A 88 7.35 7.81 3.71
CA THR A 88 7.18 9.21 3.31
C THR A 88 6.20 9.96 4.22
N ARG A 89 5.07 9.33 4.55
CA ARG A 89 4.08 9.90 5.48
C ARG A 89 4.66 10.16 6.86
N PHE A 90 5.44 9.21 7.40
CA PHE A 90 6.09 9.39 8.70
C PHE A 90 7.18 10.45 8.66
N LYS A 91 8.00 10.51 7.59
CA LYS A 91 8.99 11.57 7.40
C LYS A 91 8.34 12.95 7.39
N ASN A 92 7.25 13.11 6.63
CA ASN A 92 6.53 14.39 6.59
C ASN A 92 5.96 14.79 7.95
N ARG A 93 5.43 13.84 8.73
CA ARG A 93 4.96 14.11 10.08
C ARG A 93 6.10 14.49 11.02
N LEU A 94 7.23 13.81 10.91
CA LEU A 94 8.42 14.13 11.69
C LEU A 94 8.93 15.55 11.39
N THR A 95 9.05 15.90 10.11
CA THR A 95 9.42 17.26 9.69
C THR A 95 8.46 18.31 10.26
N ALA A 96 7.14 18.09 10.15
CA ALA A 96 6.15 19.03 10.70
C ALA A 96 6.21 19.19 12.22
N LEU A 97 6.64 18.18 12.96
CA LEU A 97 6.88 18.27 14.39
C LEU A 97 8.20 19.02 14.68
N LEU A 98 9.25 18.71 13.92
CA LEU A 98 10.55 19.37 14.08
C LEU A 98 10.48 20.86 13.77
N ASP A 99 9.76 21.27 12.76
CA ASP A 99 9.55 22.68 12.43
C ASP A 99 8.96 23.50 13.60
N GLN A 100 8.19 22.84 14.48
CA GLN A 100 7.60 23.46 15.66
C GLN A 100 8.55 23.50 16.88
N ILE A 101 9.42 22.51 17.00
CA ILE A 101 10.27 22.29 18.19
C ILE A 101 11.70 22.79 17.92
N PHE A 102 12.21 22.52 16.72
CA PHE A 102 13.57 22.84 16.27
C PHE A 102 13.52 23.58 14.93
N PRO A 103 13.20 24.88 14.91
CA PRO A 103 13.24 25.67 13.67
C PRO A 103 14.61 25.53 12.99
N ASP A 104 14.62 25.38 11.67
CA ASP A 104 15.84 25.25 10.85
C ASP A 104 16.62 23.92 11.04
N TYR A 105 16.02 22.89 11.67
CA TYR A 105 16.66 21.59 11.86
C TYR A 105 17.03 20.91 10.53
N ASP A 106 16.23 21.11 9.50
CA ASP A 106 16.44 20.63 8.14
C ASP A 106 17.69 21.23 7.46
N LYS A 107 18.14 22.40 7.89
CA LYS A 107 19.39 23.00 7.41
C LYS A 107 20.64 22.29 7.93
N VAL A 108 20.52 21.59 9.06
CA VAL A 108 21.62 20.85 9.67
C VAL A 108 21.66 19.41 9.15
N PHE A 109 20.51 18.78 9.00
CA PHE A 109 20.39 17.39 8.54
C PHE A 109 19.65 17.33 7.21
N ALA A 110 20.36 16.99 6.14
CA ALA A 110 19.75 16.84 4.79
C ALA A 110 18.67 15.73 4.74
N ASP A 111 18.78 14.69 5.54
CA ASP A 111 17.71 13.70 5.78
C ASP A 111 17.33 13.69 7.25
N VAL A 112 16.26 14.38 7.57
CA VAL A 112 15.68 14.44 8.93
C VAL A 112 15.30 13.04 9.46
N GLY A 113 14.98 12.10 8.60
CA GLY A 113 14.74 10.69 8.96
C GLY A 113 15.99 9.81 8.91
N GLY A 114 17.18 10.38 8.73
CA GLY A 114 18.45 9.66 8.72
C GLY A 114 18.86 9.17 10.12
N ALA A 115 19.68 8.12 10.16
CA ALA A 115 20.07 7.48 11.42
C ALA A 115 20.73 8.45 12.41
N GLY A 116 21.62 9.32 11.93
CA GLY A 116 22.27 10.34 12.77
C GLY A 116 21.29 11.34 13.34
N SER A 117 20.37 11.87 12.51
CA SER A 117 19.31 12.79 12.94
C SER A 117 18.39 12.15 13.99
N LEU A 118 17.93 10.93 13.75
CA LEU A 118 17.07 10.21 14.69
C LEU A 118 17.77 9.92 16.02
N ALA A 119 19.06 9.60 16.00
CA ALA A 119 19.85 9.38 17.22
C ALA A 119 19.98 10.66 18.05
N VAL A 120 20.25 11.79 17.41
CA VAL A 120 20.28 13.10 18.08
C VAL A 120 18.94 13.42 18.73
N TRP A 121 17.86 13.20 18.01
CA TRP A 121 16.51 13.51 18.51
C TRP A 121 16.08 12.58 19.64
N ALA A 122 16.48 11.32 19.59
CA ALA A 122 16.22 10.37 20.67
C ALA A 122 16.98 10.71 21.98
N ALA A 123 18.20 11.23 21.85
CA ALA A 123 19.02 11.60 23.00
C ALA A 123 18.69 13.02 23.54
N TYR A 124 18.36 13.95 22.64
CA TYR A 124 18.14 15.37 22.94
C TYR A 124 16.79 15.85 22.38
N PRO A 125 15.66 15.49 23.02
CA PRO A 125 14.32 15.72 22.48
C PRO A 125 13.86 17.18 22.48
N THR A 126 14.58 18.09 23.13
CA THR A 126 14.26 19.52 23.16
C THR A 126 15.48 20.37 22.85
N PRO A 127 15.30 21.60 22.31
CA PRO A 127 16.41 22.54 22.07
C PRO A 127 17.23 22.82 23.32
N GLN A 128 16.60 22.95 24.48
CA GLN A 128 17.26 23.25 25.75
C GLN A 128 18.22 22.12 26.16
N ILE A 129 17.79 20.87 25.99
CA ILE A 129 18.62 19.69 26.31
C ILE A 129 19.78 19.61 25.29
N LEU A 130 19.52 19.88 24.02
CA LEU A 130 20.54 19.87 22.98
C LEU A 130 21.61 20.96 23.20
N LEU A 131 21.21 22.16 23.61
CA LEU A 131 22.12 23.25 23.91
C LEU A 131 23.00 22.99 25.14
N ALA A 132 22.56 22.15 26.06
CA ALA A 132 23.32 21.75 27.24
C ALA A 132 24.27 20.55 26.97
N ALA A 133 24.21 19.95 25.78
CA ALA A 133 25.08 18.83 25.41
C ALA A 133 26.50 19.29 25.05
N GLU A 134 27.50 18.49 25.41
CA GLU A 134 28.87 18.70 24.99
C GLU A 134 29.03 18.37 23.49
N PRO A 135 29.69 19.23 22.69
CA PRO A 135 29.85 19.02 21.24
C PRO A 135 30.56 17.71 20.90
N GLU A 136 31.49 17.28 21.73
CA GLU A 136 32.21 16.01 21.55
C GLU A 136 31.30 14.79 21.71
N GLU A 137 30.42 14.79 22.68
CA GLU A 137 29.44 13.73 22.89
C GLU A 137 28.46 13.64 21.71
N LEU A 138 28.01 14.78 21.23
CA LEU A 138 27.13 14.87 20.06
C LEU A 138 27.81 14.31 18.80
N ALA A 139 29.08 14.68 18.58
CA ALA A 139 29.85 14.18 17.44
C ALA A 139 30.05 12.65 17.49
N VAL A 140 30.34 12.10 18.67
CA VAL A 140 30.45 10.64 18.88
C VAL A 140 29.14 9.95 18.62
N LEU A 141 28.02 10.48 19.12
CA LEU A 141 26.67 9.94 18.91
C LEU A 141 26.32 9.86 17.41
N ILE A 142 26.52 10.96 16.67
CA ILE A 142 26.25 11.02 15.24
C ILE A 142 27.12 10.03 14.47
N ARG A 143 28.43 9.98 14.75
CA ARG A 143 29.33 9.03 14.10
C ARG A 143 28.89 7.59 14.33
N LYS A 144 28.60 7.22 15.59
CA LYS A 144 28.17 5.87 15.97
C LYS A 144 26.86 5.47 15.26
N ALA A 145 25.92 6.38 15.13
CA ALA A 145 24.63 6.14 14.46
C ALA A 145 24.77 6.09 12.93
N SER A 146 25.74 6.79 12.34
CA SER A 146 25.92 6.89 10.88
C SER A 146 26.81 5.79 10.29
N VAL A 147 27.49 4.99 11.11
CA VAL A 147 28.29 3.86 10.63
C VAL A 147 27.37 2.71 10.27
N LYS A 148 27.34 2.36 8.98
CA LYS A 148 26.75 1.12 8.47
C LYS A 148 27.82 0.05 8.35
#